data_24bee59dfdb8fddbc47ded9f9b5af709
#
_entry.id   24bee59dfdb8fddbc47ded9f9b5af709
#
_cell.length_a   1.000
_cell.length_b   1.000
_cell.length_c   1.000
_cell.angle_alpha   90.00
_cell.angle_beta   90.00
_cell.angle_gamma   90.00
#
_symmetry.space_group_name_H-M   'P 1'
#
loop_
_entity.id
_entity.type
_entity.pdbx_description
1 polymer ?
#
loop_
_entity_poly.entity_id
_entity_poly.type
_entity_poly.pdbx_seq_one_letter_code
_entity_poly.pdbx_strand_id
1 'polypeptide(L)'
;MVFFDPVYRQIQFENDEDGKPAGKYPDVIHGISVTEDNSIEVNLFAPDAKSVSVVLENGTEELLYRSKKNDGYWEKTIGNPAEGFNYVTFMVNGTPVVNPAAPVGFGYNRAVNFAEVPERNFSWHELKKTDHGQIHIHYSCDGDGQVSMNYVYTPAGYGEDNCDTGRVCVLECAADERNFCWIHQGKIANIMDNLSGEGRIKGIMIIMADSTISDDIIGNITAIYGIKDSAQKEWFKKGDNESWTSCRHRFVNFMCGIQ
;
A
#
# COMPACT_ATOMS: atom_id res chain seq x y z
N MET A 1 -10.53 5.78 -33.79
CA MET A 1 -10.31 6.10 -32.34
C MET A 1 -9.30 5.08 -31.85
N VAL A 2 -8.06 5.49 -31.62
CA VAL A 2 -7.03 4.60 -31.09
C VAL A 2 -7.21 4.60 -29.58
N PHE A 3 -7.70 3.50 -29.03
CA PHE A 3 -7.72 3.32 -27.59
C PHE A 3 -6.27 3.22 -27.12
N PHE A 4 -5.87 4.11 -26.22
CA PHE A 4 -4.64 3.96 -25.50
C PHE A 4 -4.78 2.75 -24.58
N ASP A 5 -4.13 1.64 -24.92
CA ASP A 5 -4.13 0.43 -24.13
C ASP A 5 -2.68 0.08 -23.74
N PRO A 6 -2.18 0.67 -22.64
CA PRO A 6 -0.82 0.41 -22.18
C PRO A 6 -0.62 -1.04 -21.73
N VAL A 7 -1.68 -1.76 -21.35
CA VAL A 7 -1.59 -3.12 -20.83
C VAL A 7 -1.22 -4.11 -21.94
N TYR A 8 -1.93 -4.06 -23.07
CA TYR A 8 -1.72 -5.02 -24.16
C TYR A 8 -0.40 -4.83 -24.89
N ARG A 9 0.14 -3.62 -24.93
CA ARG A 9 1.42 -3.35 -25.61
C ARG A 9 2.64 -3.51 -24.71
N GLN A 10 2.48 -3.44 -23.39
CA GLN A 10 3.55 -3.72 -22.43
C GLN A 10 3.71 -5.22 -22.16
N ILE A 11 2.68 -6.01 -22.42
CA ILE A 11 2.70 -7.48 -22.36
C ILE A 11 2.67 -7.97 -23.81
N GLN A 12 3.79 -7.85 -24.52
CA GLN A 12 3.96 -8.52 -25.80
C GLN A 12 4.37 -9.97 -25.53
N PHE A 13 3.51 -10.90 -25.92
CA PHE A 13 3.90 -12.30 -25.97
C PHE A 13 4.76 -12.50 -27.23
N GLU A 14 6.02 -12.86 -27.05
CA GLU A 14 6.77 -13.42 -28.16
C GLU A 14 6.09 -14.71 -28.59
N ASN A 15 5.81 -14.82 -29.87
CA ASN A 15 5.33 -16.05 -30.44
C ASN A 15 6.53 -16.89 -30.90
N ASP A 16 6.42 -18.21 -30.73
CA ASP A 16 7.35 -19.16 -31.32
C ASP A 16 7.22 -19.22 -32.87
N GLU A 17 8.03 -20.03 -33.51
CA GLU A 17 8.02 -20.17 -34.95
C GLU A 17 6.65 -20.66 -35.52
N ASP A 18 5.80 -21.24 -34.67
CA ASP A 18 4.44 -21.71 -35.01
C ASP A 18 3.37 -20.66 -34.70
N GLY A 19 3.76 -19.46 -34.24
CA GLY A 19 2.84 -18.40 -33.88
C GLY A 19 2.12 -18.59 -32.52
N LYS A 20 2.59 -19.52 -31.69
CA LYS A 20 2.06 -19.74 -30.35
C LYS A 20 2.84 -18.94 -29.33
N PRO A 21 2.20 -18.51 -28.22
CA PRO A 21 2.90 -17.80 -27.15
C PRO A 21 4.11 -18.61 -26.64
N ALA A 22 5.30 -18.06 -26.78
CA ALA A 22 6.57 -18.75 -26.48
C ALA A 22 6.84 -18.96 -24.96
N GLY A 23 5.87 -18.71 -24.08
CA GLY A 23 5.97 -18.97 -22.64
C GLY A 23 6.97 -18.09 -21.89
N LYS A 24 7.61 -17.14 -22.55
CA LYS A 24 8.40 -16.09 -21.93
C LYS A 24 7.62 -14.77 -21.97
N TYR A 25 7.41 -14.17 -20.81
CA TYR A 25 7.00 -12.79 -20.76
C TYR A 25 8.19 -11.94 -21.22
N PRO A 26 8.00 -10.98 -22.15
CA PRO A 26 9.07 -10.05 -22.50
C PRO A 26 9.52 -9.30 -21.24
N ASP A 27 10.76 -8.84 -21.23
CA ASP A 27 11.27 -7.97 -20.19
C ASP A 27 10.39 -6.71 -20.13
N VAL A 28 9.56 -6.64 -19.11
CA VAL A 28 8.67 -5.48 -18.91
C VAL A 28 9.50 -4.33 -18.38
N ILE A 29 9.47 -3.18 -19.06
CA ILE A 29 10.06 -1.96 -18.52
C ILE A 29 9.22 -1.54 -17.31
N HIS A 30 9.84 -1.55 -16.13
CA HIS A 30 9.18 -1.11 -14.90
C HIS A 30 8.72 0.34 -15.05
N GLY A 31 7.45 0.57 -14.76
CA GLY A 31 6.84 1.89 -14.85
C GLY A 31 7.34 2.86 -13.78
N ILE A 32 7.71 2.34 -12.62
CA ILE A 32 8.38 3.05 -11.54
C ILE A 32 9.43 2.13 -10.93
N SER A 33 10.64 2.64 -10.75
CA SER A 33 11.71 1.99 -9.98
C SER A 33 12.46 3.03 -9.14
N VAL A 34 13.04 2.60 -8.04
CA VAL A 34 13.92 3.42 -7.20
C VAL A 34 15.34 2.95 -7.42
N THR A 35 16.22 3.88 -7.74
CA THR A 35 17.63 3.65 -8.05
C THR A 35 18.48 3.56 -6.78
N GLU A 36 19.74 3.11 -6.91
CA GLU A 36 20.68 3.00 -5.78
C GLU A 36 20.98 4.35 -5.10
N ASP A 37 20.87 5.46 -5.85
CA ASP A 37 21.03 6.83 -5.33
C ASP A 37 19.70 7.42 -4.80
N ASN A 38 18.68 6.59 -4.64
CA ASN A 38 17.34 6.96 -4.19
C ASN A 38 16.59 7.94 -5.12
N SER A 39 16.96 8.02 -6.40
CA SER A 39 16.13 8.69 -7.41
C SER A 39 14.95 7.80 -7.82
N ILE A 40 13.87 8.40 -8.33
CA ILE A 40 12.74 7.66 -8.90
C ILE A 40 12.86 7.70 -10.43
N GLU A 41 12.99 6.52 -11.05
CA GLU A 41 12.83 6.39 -12.50
C GLU A 41 11.40 6.09 -12.84
N VAL A 42 10.83 6.86 -13.76
CA VAL A 42 9.47 6.70 -14.27
C VAL A 42 9.50 6.43 -15.76
N ASN A 43 8.71 5.43 -16.19
CA ASN A 43 8.57 5.02 -17.57
C ASN A 43 7.09 4.79 -17.90
N LEU A 44 6.60 5.27 -19.03
CA LEU A 44 5.24 5.01 -19.49
C LEU A 44 5.21 4.78 -21.01
N PHE A 45 4.57 3.69 -21.44
CA PHE A 45 4.31 3.46 -22.85
C PHE A 45 3.11 4.29 -23.32
N ALA A 46 3.36 5.28 -24.16
CA ALA A 46 2.33 6.19 -24.70
C ALA A 46 2.75 6.74 -26.06
N PRO A 47 2.81 5.87 -27.11
CA PRO A 47 3.41 6.24 -28.40
C PRO A 47 2.71 7.43 -29.08
N ASP A 48 1.39 7.53 -28.93
CA ASP A 48 0.58 8.56 -29.58
C ASP A 48 0.34 9.81 -28.69
N ALA A 49 0.92 9.82 -27.48
CA ALA A 49 0.77 10.96 -26.58
C ALA A 49 1.49 12.20 -27.11
N LYS A 50 0.88 13.37 -26.91
CA LYS A 50 1.49 14.67 -27.19
C LYS A 50 2.34 15.14 -26.02
N SER A 51 1.93 14.80 -24.81
CA SER A 51 2.64 15.11 -23.57
C SER A 51 2.42 14.00 -22.54
N VAL A 52 3.44 13.72 -21.76
CA VAL A 52 3.36 12.84 -20.59
C VAL A 52 4.07 13.53 -19.44
N SER A 53 3.47 13.51 -18.26
CA SER A 53 4.03 14.00 -17.03
C SER A 53 3.68 13.08 -15.86
N VAL A 54 4.32 13.28 -14.73
CA VAL A 54 3.90 12.73 -13.46
C VAL A 54 3.69 13.86 -12.46
N VAL A 55 2.67 13.72 -11.63
CA VAL A 55 2.41 14.59 -10.49
C VAL A 55 2.76 13.82 -9.22
N LEU A 56 3.69 14.34 -8.45
CA LEU A 56 4.11 13.78 -7.16
C LEU A 56 3.14 14.17 -6.04
N GLU A 57 3.22 13.48 -4.91
CA GLU A 57 2.34 13.71 -3.74
C GLU A 57 2.37 15.17 -3.25
N ASN A 58 3.52 15.84 -3.35
CA ASN A 58 3.67 17.26 -2.99
C ASN A 58 3.10 18.24 -4.03
N GLY A 59 2.45 17.75 -5.09
CA GLY A 59 1.87 18.55 -6.16
C GLY A 59 2.86 18.99 -7.25
N THR A 60 4.13 18.63 -7.16
CA THR A 60 5.12 18.94 -8.21
C THR A 60 4.81 18.13 -9.47
N GLU A 61 4.67 18.79 -10.60
CA GLU A 61 4.54 18.15 -11.91
C GLU A 61 5.90 18.10 -12.63
N GLU A 62 6.25 16.89 -13.08
CA GLU A 62 7.48 16.60 -13.79
C GLU A 62 7.18 16.09 -15.21
N LEU A 63 7.63 16.83 -16.23
CA LEU A 63 7.45 16.44 -17.62
C LEU A 63 8.41 15.31 -17.99
N LEU A 64 7.90 14.28 -18.66
CA LEU A 64 8.70 13.19 -19.22
C LEU A 64 9.15 13.52 -20.64
N TYR A 65 10.23 12.86 -21.07
CA TYR A 65 10.74 12.94 -22.44
C TYR A 65 10.50 11.64 -23.19
N ARG A 66 10.41 11.69 -24.51
CA ARG A 66 10.39 10.47 -25.32
C ARG A 66 11.72 9.73 -25.14
N SER A 67 11.63 8.44 -24.82
CA SER A 67 12.82 7.60 -24.69
C SER A 67 13.55 7.51 -26.04
N LYS A 68 14.86 7.60 -25.96
CA LYS A 68 15.74 7.39 -27.13
C LYS A 68 16.08 5.91 -27.35
N LYS A 69 15.86 5.08 -26.32
CA LYS A 69 16.21 3.65 -26.32
C LYS A 69 14.99 2.78 -26.62
N ASN A 70 13.81 3.18 -26.12
CA ASN A 70 12.60 2.37 -26.14
C ASN A 70 11.51 3.13 -26.90
N ASP A 71 11.23 2.70 -28.12
CA ASP A 71 10.23 3.38 -28.97
C ASP A 71 8.84 3.34 -28.32
N GLY A 72 8.15 4.47 -28.41
CA GLY A 72 6.82 4.65 -27.80
C GLY A 72 6.81 4.93 -26.30
N TYR A 73 7.96 4.81 -25.61
CA TYR A 73 8.06 5.12 -24.19
C TYR A 73 8.38 6.59 -23.91
N TRP A 74 7.94 7.04 -22.77
CA TRP A 74 8.28 8.29 -22.13
C TRP A 74 8.98 7.97 -20.81
N GLU A 75 10.05 8.68 -20.51
CA GLU A 75 10.91 8.40 -19.36
C GLU A 75 11.40 9.66 -18.67
N LYS A 76 11.69 9.56 -17.38
CA LYS A 76 12.38 10.57 -16.61
C LYS A 76 12.94 9.98 -15.33
N THR A 77 14.11 10.50 -14.91
CA THR A 77 14.64 10.30 -13.56
C THR A 77 14.33 11.54 -12.71
N ILE A 78 13.70 11.34 -11.57
CA ILE A 78 13.34 12.38 -10.60
C ILE A 78 14.34 12.27 -9.46
N GLY A 79 15.24 13.23 -9.36
CA GLY A 79 16.26 13.29 -8.31
C GLY A 79 15.72 13.88 -7.01
N ASN A 80 16.28 13.42 -5.89
CA ASN A 80 15.94 13.89 -4.54
C ASN A 80 14.44 13.85 -4.19
N PRO A 81 13.74 12.74 -4.45
CA PRO A 81 12.36 12.59 -4.00
C PRO A 81 12.30 12.57 -2.46
N ALA A 82 11.12 12.76 -1.90
CA ALA A 82 10.91 12.54 -0.47
C ALA A 82 11.19 11.08 -0.10
N GLU A 83 11.83 10.83 1.05
CA GLU A 83 11.97 9.47 1.59
C GLU A 83 10.60 8.89 1.96
N GLY A 84 10.46 7.57 1.89
CA GLY A 84 9.27 6.84 2.22
C GLY A 84 8.27 6.68 1.08
N PHE A 85 7.00 6.60 1.41
CA PHE A 85 5.92 6.39 0.46
C PHE A 85 5.56 7.68 -0.27
N ASN A 86 5.49 7.61 -1.60
CA ASN A 86 5.17 8.74 -2.47
C ASN A 86 4.13 8.33 -3.52
N TYR A 87 2.96 8.95 -3.52
CA TYR A 87 2.04 8.81 -4.64
C TYR A 87 2.61 9.43 -5.91
N VAL A 88 2.42 8.74 -7.04
CA VAL A 88 2.85 9.17 -8.37
C VAL A 88 1.66 9.07 -9.32
N THR A 89 1.13 10.18 -9.77
CA THR A 89 0.05 10.20 -10.76
C THR A 89 0.61 10.43 -12.14
N PHE A 90 0.50 9.46 -13.04
CA PHE A 90 0.83 9.65 -14.44
C PHE A 90 -0.26 10.48 -15.14
N MET A 91 0.17 11.40 -15.99
CA MET A 91 -0.69 12.25 -16.79
C MET A 91 -0.38 12.04 -18.27
N VAL A 92 -1.38 11.72 -19.07
CA VAL A 92 -1.26 11.61 -20.53
C VAL A 92 -2.17 12.65 -21.18
N ASN A 93 -1.59 13.59 -21.89
CA ASN A 93 -2.31 14.71 -22.50
C ASN A 93 -3.24 15.45 -21.50
N GLY A 94 -2.76 15.62 -20.26
CA GLY A 94 -3.51 16.26 -19.18
C GLY A 94 -4.56 15.37 -18.48
N THR A 95 -4.66 14.08 -18.83
CA THR A 95 -5.58 13.13 -18.19
C THR A 95 -4.83 12.19 -17.26
N PRO A 96 -5.26 12.01 -16.00
CA PRO A 96 -4.65 11.07 -15.08
C PRO A 96 -4.90 9.61 -15.52
N VAL A 97 -3.85 8.81 -15.52
CA VAL A 97 -3.89 7.39 -15.88
C VAL A 97 -3.16 6.55 -14.85
N VAL A 98 -3.54 5.27 -14.74
CA VAL A 98 -2.77 4.28 -13.96
C VAL A 98 -1.81 3.56 -14.90
N ASN A 99 -0.54 3.54 -14.54
CA ASN A 99 0.46 2.73 -15.24
C ASN A 99 0.45 1.30 -14.65
N PRO A 100 0.01 0.29 -15.40
CA PRO A 100 -0.08 -1.09 -14.89
C PRO A 100 1.28 -1.75 -14.69
N ALA A 101 2.35 -1.19 -15.25
CA ALA A 101 3.72 -1.67 -15.07
C ALA A 101 4.42 -1.09 -13.82
N ALA A 102 3.70 -0.30 -13.02
CA ALA A 102 4.19 0.33 -11.80
C ALA A 102 3.39 -0.17 -10.59
N PRO A 103 3.93 -0.09 -9.36
CA PRO A 103 3.18 -0.37 -8.15
C PRO A 103 1.89 0.46 -8.07
N VAL A 104 0.77 -0.20 -7.70
CA VAL A 104 -0.54 0.43 -7.60
C VAL A 104 -1.03 0.35 -6.17
N GLY A 105 -1.42 1.49 -5.62
CA GLY A 105 -2.10 1.66 -4.35
C GLY A 105 -3.49 2.27 -4.54
N PHE A 106 -4.07 2.76 -3.47
CA PHE A 106 -5.36 3.43 -3.48
C PHE A 106 -5.28 4.72 -2.65
N GLY A 107 -5.70 5.82 -3.24
CA GLY A 107 -5.78 7.13 -2.62
C GLY A 107 -6.59 8.06 -3.52
N TYR A 108 -7.03 9.19 -2.99
CA TYR A 108 -7.86 10.13 -3.75
C TYR A 108 -9.12 9.47 -4.33
N ASN A 109 -9.72 8.50 -3.61
CA ASN A 109 -10.85 7.67 -4.03
C ASN A 109 -10.63 6.89 -5.35
N ARG A 110 -9.39 6.55 -5.71
CA ARG A 110 -9.04 5.85 -6.95
C ARG A 110 -7.76 5.04 -6.83
N ALA A 111 -7.55 4.13 -7.77
CA ALA A 111 -6.24 3.53 -7.97
C ALA A 111 -5.21 4.60 -8.39
N VAL A 112 -4.04 4.55 -7.81
CA VAL A 112 -2.93 5.48 -8.07
C VAL A 112 -1.60 4.74 -7.97
N ASN A 113 -0.62 5.10 -8.79
CA ASN A 113 0.72 4.54 -8.67
C ASN A 113 1.49 5.15 -7.49
N PHE A 114 2.52 4.46 -7.04
CA PHE A 114 3.38 4.96 -5.97
C PHE A 114 4.83 4.50 -6.14
N ALA A 115 5.74 5.21 -5.50
CA ALA A 115 7.12 4.83 -5.27
C ALA A 115 7.38 4.68 -3.76
N GLU A 116 8.19 3.71 -3.38
CA GLU A 116 8.66 3.54 -2.01
C GLU A 116 10.16 3.84 -1.99
N VAL A 117 10.54 5.03 -1.51
CA VAL A 117 11.93 5.48 -1.43
C VAL A 117 12.48 5.06 -0.06
N PRO A 118 13.65 4.40 0.02
CA PRO A 118 14.20 3.98 1.31
C PRO A 118 14.33 5.14 2.31
N GLU A 119 13.93 4.88 3.56
CA GLU A 119 14.03 5.83 4.66
C GLU A 119 15.29 5.54 5.48
N ARG A 120 16.17 6.52 5.68
CA ARG A 120 17.45 6.34 6.37
C ARG A 120 17.33 5.92 7.84
N ASN A 121 16.27 6.37 8.51
CA ASN A 121 16.11 6.21 9.96
C ASN A 121 14.83 5.49 10.36
N PHE A 122 14.12 4.88 9.42
CA PHE A 122 12.86 4.21 9.67
C PHE A 122 12.77 2.93 8.82
N SER A 123 12.93 1.80 9.44
CA SER A 123 12.89 0.48 8.77
C SER A 123 11.82 -0.46 9.34
N TRP A 124 10.89 0.07 10.14
CA TRP A 124 9.83 -0.74 10.75
C TRP A 124 8.87 -1.34 9.74
N HIS A 125 8.66 -0.67 8.61
CA HIS A 125 7.78 -1.13 7.54
C HIS A 125 8.43 -2.17 6.60
N GLU A 126 9.72 -2.43 6.75
CA GLU A 126 10.43 -3.41 5.95
C GLU A 126 10.12 -4.84 6.41
N LEU A 127 10.14 -5.79 5.46
CA LEU A 127 10.05 -7.20 5.79
C LEU A 127 11.38 -7.67 6.38
N LYS A 128 11.39 -7.99 7.67
CA LYS A 128 12.57 -8.47 8.40
C LYS A 128 12.44 -9.95 8.76
N LYS A 129 13.56 -10.58 9.10
CA LYS A 129 13.58 -11.94 9.59
C LYS A 129 13.17 -11.95 11.07
N THR A 130 11.88 -12.06 11.32
CA THR A 130 11.26 -12.18 12.65
C THR A 130 10.07 -13.13 12.54
N ASP A 131 9.45 -13.47 13.66
CA ASP A 131 8.18 -14.20 13.63
C ASP A 131 7.08 -13.29 13.08
N HIS A 132 6.25 -13.82 12.18
CA HIS A 132 5.21 -13.05 11.50
C HIS A 132 3.82 -13.40 12.00
N GLY A 133 3.01 -12.36 12.19
CA GLY A 133 1.59 -12.48 12.44
C GLY A 133 0.81 -12.84 11.16
N GLN A 134 -0.51 -12.83 11.27
CA GLN A 134 -1.41 -13.18 10.16
C GLN A 134 -2.43 -12.08 9.92
N ILE A 135 -2.84 -11.92 8.66
CA ILE A 135 -3.96 -11.05 8.26
C ILE A 135 -5.14 -11.92 7.85
N HIS A 136 -6.29 -11.66 8.46
CA HIS A 136 -7.55 -12.32 8.20
C HIS A 136 -8.56 -11.34 7.61
N ILE A 137 -9.47 -11.85 6.76
CA ILE A 137 -10.57 -11.07 6.20
C ILE A 137 -11.85 -11.48 6.90
N HIS A 138 -12.59 -10.52 7.43
CA HIS A 138 -13.89 -10.71 8.08
C HIS A 138 -14.98 -9.96 7.36
N TYR A 139 -16.07 -10.66 7.08
CA TYR A 139 -17.32 -10.07 6.63
C TYR A 139 -18.26 -9.97 7.82
N SER A 140 -18.72 -8.77 8.10
CA SER A 140 -19.62 -8.47 9.20
C SER A 140 -20.90 -7.83 8.67
N CYS A 141 -22.01 -8.07 9.35
CA CYS A 141 -23.28 -7.44 9.06
C CYS A 141 -23.71 -6.66 10.31
N ASP A 142 -24.02 -5.38 10.15
CA ASP A 142 -24.55 -4.58 11.25
C ASP A 142 -26.05 -4.82 11.50
N GLY A 143 -26.61 -4.15 12.52
CA GLY A 143 -28.01 -4.25 12.88
C GLY A 143 -28.98 -3.75 11.80
N ASP A 144 -28.52 -2.93 10.86
CA ASP A 144 -29.29 -2.42 9.73
C ASP A 144 -29.14 -3.28 8.46
N GLY A 145 -28.38 -4.38 8.54
CA GLY A 145 -28.15 -5.31 7.44
C GLY A 145 -27.07 -4.87 6.46
N GLN A 146 -26.29 -3.86 6.77
CA GLN A 146 -25.17 -3.42 5.93
C GLN A 146 -23.97 -4.34 6.15
N VAL A 147 -23.44 -4.89 5.05
CA VAL A 147 -22.27 -5.77 5.08
C VAL A 147 -20.99 -4.93 4.93
N SER A 148 -20.03 -5.17 5.82
CA SER A 148 -18.69 -4.60 5.75
C SER A 148 -17.62 -5.70 5.67
N MET A 149 -16.52 -5.40 5.01
CA MET A 149 -15.32 -6.25 4.97
C MET A 149 -14.22 -5.58 5.79
N ASN A 150 -13.74 -6.28 6.81
CA ASN A 150 -12.71 -5.78 7.70
C ASN A 150 -11.48 -6.68 7.65
N TYR A 151 -10.30 -6.13 7.88
CA TYR A 151 -9.07 -6.90 8.00
C TYR A 151 -8.62 -6.94 9.45
N VAL A 152 -8.14 -8.09 9.88
CA VAL A 152 -7.65 -8.29 11.26
C VAL A 152 -6.23 -8.84 11.20
N TYR A 153 -5.30 -8.15 11.84
CA TYR A 153 -3.98 -8.68 12.09
C TYR A 153 -3.97 -9.33 13.48
N THR A 154 -3.47 -10.56 13.54
CA THR A 154 -3.15 -11.27 14.78
C THR A 154 -1.64 -11.43 14.91
N PRO A 155 -1.03 -11.19 16.09
CA PRO A 155 0.42 -11.33 16.26
C PRO A 155 0.89 -12.77 16.09
N ALA A 156 2.19 -12.98 15.89
CA ALA A 156 2.79 -14.29 15.88
C ALA A 156 2.51 -15.04 17.19
N GLY A 157 2.26 -16.36 17.09
CA GLY A 157 1.91 -17.19 18.26
C GLY A 157 0.49 -16.98 18.80
N TYR A 158 -0.37 -16.25 18.06
CA TYR A 158 -1.75 -16.05 18.47
C TYR A 158 -2.48 -17.40 18.66
N GLY A 159 -3.14 -17.57 19.81
CA GLY A 159 -3.82 -18.83 20.18
C GLY A 159 -2.93 -19.84 20.91
N GLU A 160 -1.66 -19.55 21.10
CA GLU A 160 -0.77 -20.31 21.98
C GLU A 160 -0.90 -19.83 23.44
N ASP A 161 -0.62 -20.71 24.42
CA ASP A 161 -0.83 -20.45 25.86
C ASP A 161 -0.12 -19.18 26.40
N ASN A 162 0.88 -18.68 25.69
CA ASN A 162 1.69 -17.52 26.11
C ASN A 162 1.39 -16.22 25.34
N CYS A 163 0.46 -16.23 24.40
CA CYS A 163 0.11 -15.04 23.64
C CYS A 163 -1.02 -14.29 24.36
N ASP A 164 -0.67 -13.32 25.20
CA ASP A 164 -1.64 -12.42 25.83
C ASP A 164 -2.10 -11.37 24.82
N THR A 165 -3.33 -11.50 24.32
CA THR A 165 -3.97 -10.57 23.40
C THR A 165 -5.02 -9.72 24.12
N GLY A 166 -4.72 -9.26 25.33
CA GLY A 166 -5.63 -8.42 26.12
C GLY A 166 -5.89 -7.02 25.54
N ARG A 167 -5.35 -6.69 24.38
CA ARG A 167 -5.47 -5.36 23.75
C ARG A 167 -5.87 -5.44 22.30
N VAL A 168 -6.69 -4.48 21.89
CA VAL A 168 -7.16 -4.31 20.50
C VAL A 168 -6.88 -2.88 20.06
N CYS A 169 -6.30 -2.69 18.91
CA CYS A 169 -6.19 -1.39 18.27
C CYS A 169 -7.04 -1.36 16.99
N VAL A 170 -7.93 -0.39 16.88
CA VAL A 170 -8.75 -0.17 15.70
C VAL A 170 -8.12 0.93 14.86
N LEU A 171 -7.88 0.63 13.58
CA LEU A 171 -7.31 1.57 12.61
C LEU A 171 -8.41 2.07 11.68
N GLU A 172 -8.55 3.38 11.59
CA GLU A 172 -9.42 4.05 10.63
C GLU A 172 -8.61 4.71 9.51
N CYS A 173 -9.10 4.58 8.27
CA CYS A 173 -8.50 5.23 7.11
C CYS A 173 -8.88 6.71 7.02
N ALA A 174 -8.15 7.45 6.19
CA ALA A 174 -8.59 8.73 5.67
C ALA A 174 -9.84 8.56 4.78
N ALA A 175 -10.63 9.62 4.61
CA ALA A 175 -11.92 9.55 3.92
C ALA A 175 -11.83 9.13 2.44
N ASP A 176 -10.69 9.35 1.79
CA ASP A 176 -10.42 9.03 0.39
C ASP A 176 -9.61 7.73 0.19
N GLU A 177 -9.46 6.93 1.25
CA GLU A 177 -8.75 5.66 1.26
C GLU A 177 -9.67 4.51 1.73
N ARG A 178 -9.13 3.28 1.75
CA ARG A 178 -9.84 2.07 2.18
C ARG A 178 -9.02 1.31 3.21
N ASN A 179 -9.66 0.46 4.00
CA ASN A 179 -9.02 -0.31 5.06
C ASN A 179 -7.85 -1.19 4.60
N PHE A 180 -7.87 -1.71 3.37
CA PHE A 180 -6.75 -2.47 2.81
C PHE A 180 -5.48 -1.61 2.58
N CYS A 181 -5.59 -0.28 2.56
CA CYS A 181 -4.44 0.61 2.49
C CYS A 181 -3.51 0.44 3.69
N TRP A 182 -4.04 0.08 4.86
CA TRP A 182 -3.23 -0.25 6.03
C TRP A 182 -2.29 -1.44 5.79
N ILE A 183 -2.72 -2.41 4.97
CA ILE A 183 -1.92 -3.59 4.62
C ILE A 183 -0.83 -3.20 3.61
N HIS A 184 -1.25 -2.59 2.50
CA HIS A 184 -0.36 -2.38 1.35
C HIS A 184 0.51 -1.14 1.49
N GLN A 185 -0.07 -0.03 1.93
CA GLN A 185 0.58 1.27 2.05
C GLN A 185 1.05 1.52 3.49
N GLY A 186 0.23 1.17 4.47
CA GLY A 186 0.57 1.25 5.90
C GLY A 186 1.62 0.25 6.35
N LYS A 187 1.74 -0.90 5.68
CA LYS A 187 2.67 -1.99 6.04
C LYS A 187 2.50 -2.45 7.49
N ILE A 188 1.27 -2.43 8.00
CA ILE A 188 0.98 -2.65 9.43
C ILE A 188 1.48 -3.98 9.94
N ALA A 189 1.35 -5.08 9.16
CA ALA A 189 1.85 -6.38 9.58
C ALA A 189 3.37 -6.32 9.85
N ASN A 190 4.15 -5.77 8.90
CA ASN A 190 5.59 -5.66 9.07
C ASN A 190 5.96 -4.80 10.29
N ILE A 191 5.27 -3.67 10.48
CA ILE A 191 5.51 -2.78 11.63
C ILE A 191 5.24 -3.51 12.94
N MET A 192 4.10 -4.20 13.04
CA MET A 192 3.72 -4.93 14.25
C MET A 192 4.67 -6.09 14.54
N ASP A 193 5.04 -6.87 13.51
CA ASP A 193 5.99 -7.98 13.64
C ASP A 193 7.36 -7.48 14.10
N ASN A 194 7.86 -6.40 13.51
CA ASN A 194 9.15 -5.83 13.87
C ASN A 194 9.16 -5.25 15.29
N LEU A 195 8.11 -4.54 15.68
CA LEU A 195 7.96 -4.00 17.04
C LEU A 195 7.86 -5.13 18.08
N SER A 196 7.12 -6.19 17.77
CA SER A 196 6.99 -7.37 18.64
C SER A 196 8.29 -8.13 18.74
N GLY A 197 8.98 -8.38 17.63
CA GLY A 197 10.27 -9.07 17.57
C GLY A 197 11.37 -8.33 18.34
N GLU A 198 11.31 -7.00 18.43
CA GLU A 198 12.21 -6.20 19.27
C GLU A 198 11.72 -6.06 20.73
N GLY A 199 10.60 -6.71 21.09
CA GLY A 199 10.05 -6.67 22.45
C GLY A 199 9.46 -5.31 22.86
N ARG A 200 9.17 -4.44 21.88
CA ARG A 200 8.60 -3.11 22.13
C ARG A 200 7.10 -3.11 22.36
N ILE A 201 6.41 -4.12 21.86
CA ILE A 201 4.98 -4.33 22.07
C ILE A 201 4.71 -5.81 22.33
N LYS A 202 3.59 -6.12 22.95
CA LYS A 202 3.15 -7.50 23.18
C LYS A 202 1.67 -7.65 22.89
N GLY A 203 1.31 -8.74 22.18
CA GLY A 203 -0.03 -9.28 22.14
C GLY A 203 -1.13 -8.29 21.74
N ILE A 204 -0.92 -7.46 20.73
CA ILE A 204 -1.93 -6.50 20.27
C ILE A 204 -2.54 -6.99 18.96
N MET A 205 -3.85 -7.16 18.95
CA MET A 205 -4.63 -7.41 17.74
C MET A 205 -4.98 -6.08 17.08
N ILE A 206 -4.87 -6.03 15.75
CA ILE A 206 -5.26 -4.84 14.98
C ILE A 206 -6.51 -5.14 14.16
N ILE A 207 -7.50 -4.27 14.23
CA ILE A 207 -8.67 -4.28 13.35
C ILE A 207 -8.53 -3.08 12.38
N MET A 208 -8.43 -3.35 11.10
CA MET A 208 -8.39 -2.33 10.05
C MET A 208 -9.78 -2.19 9.47
N ALA A 209 -10.40 -1.07 9.72
CA ALA A 209 -11.78 -0.78 9.35
C ALA A 209 -11.88 0.36 8.33
N ASP A 210 -12.94 0.38 7.56
CA ASP A 210 -13.38 1.59 6.87
C ASP A 210 -13.88 2.61 7.93
N SER A 211 -14.01 3.88 7.55
CA SER A 211 -14.19 5.03 8.44
C SER A 211 -15.41 5.00 9.40
N THR A 212 -16.20 3.95 9.37
CA THR A 212 -17.40 3.78 10.21
C THR A 212 -17.60 2.34 10.62
N ILE A 213 -16.77 1.84 11.54
CA ILE A 213 -17.03 0.55 12.16
C ILE A 213 -17.81 0.76 13.46
N SER A 214 -18.92 0.01 13.65
CA SER A 214 -19.70 0.07 14.90
C SER A 214 -19.04 -0.76 16.01
N ASP A 215 -19.30 -0.40 17.25
CA ASP A 215 -18.86 -1.17 18.43
C ASP A 215 -19.36 -2.61 18.39
N ASP A 216 -20.55 -2.85 17.84
CA ASP A 216 -21.12 -4.21 17.68
C ASP A 216 -20.28 -5.07 16.74
N ILE A 217 -19.80 -4.49 15.62
CA ILE A 217 -18.92 -5.20 14.68
C ILE A 217 -17.57 -5.50 15.34
N ILE A 218 -17.00 -4.54 16.05
CA ILE A 218 -15.75 -4.74 16.81
C ILE A 218 -15.96 -5.84 17.86
N GLY A 219 -17.05 -5.81 18.62
CA GLY A 219 -17.42 -6.83 19.60
C GLY A 219 -17.51 -8.22 18.98
N ASN A 220 -18.19 -8.34 17.84
CA ASN A 220 -18.31 -9.61 17.11
C ASN A 220 -16.95 -10.14 16.64
N ILE A 221 -16.10 -9.28 16.06
CA ILE A 221 -14.76 -9.66 15.62
C ILE A 221 -13.93 -10.12 16.83
N THR A 222 -13.89 -9.35 17.91
CA THR A 222 -13.10 -9.68 19.10
C THR A 222 -13.55 -10.99 19.75
N ALA A 223 -14.86 -11.27 19.77
CA ALA A 223 -15.41 -12.52 20.28
C ALA A 223 -14.95 -13.75 19.48
N ILE A 224 -14.85 -13.64 18.14
CA ILE A 224 -14.32 -14.73 17.29
C ILE A 224 -12.91 -15.12 17.69
N TYR A 225 -12.10 -14.14 18.11
CA TYR A 225 -10.72 -14.35 18.56
C TYR A 225 -10.59 -14.60 20.05
N GLY A 226 -11.69 -14.82 20.78
CA GLY A 226 -11.66 -15.10 22.22
C GLY A 226 -11.15 -13.94 23.09
N ILE A 227 -11.16 -12.73 22.55
CA ILE A 227 -10.77 -11.52 23.29
C ILE A 227 -11.92 -11.10 24.19
N LYS A 228 -11.63 -10.90 25.46
CA LYS A 228 -12.63 -10.53 26.48
C LYS A 228 -13.21 -9.14 26.20
N ASP A 229 -14.47 -8.92 26.51
CA ASP A 229 -15.13 -7.61 26.41
C ASP A 229 -14.43 -6.50 27.21
N SER A 230 -13.74 -6.90 28.30
CA SER A 230 -12.94 -6.01 29.14
C SER A 230 -11.57 -5.66 28.54
N ALA A 231 -11.22 -6.16 27.34
CA ALA A 231 -9.96 -5.82 26.68
C ALA A 231 -9.86 -4.32 26.43
N GLN A 232 -8.66 -3.79 26.63
CA GLN A 232 -8.39 -2.40 26.33
C GLN A 232 -8.48 -2.17 24.83
N LYS A 233 -9.30 -1.21 24.41
CA LYS A 233 -9.48 -0.81 23.01
C LYS A 233 -8.84 0.55 22.79
N GLU A 234 -7.98 0.61 21.80
CA GLU A 234 -7.29 1.82 21.36
C GLU A 234 -7.69 2.17 19.92
N TRP A 235 -7.69 3.44 19.59
CA TRP A 235 -8.06 3.91 18.27
C TRP A 235 -6.94 4.74 17.66
N PHE A 236 -6.67 4.47 16.40
CA PHE A 236 -5.71 5.25 15.63
C PHE A 236 -6.30 5.57 14.26
N LYS A 237 -6.31 6.85 13.91
CA LYS A 237 -6.84 7.33 12.64
C LYS A 237 -5.75 7.97 11.81
N LYS A 238 -5.68 7.64 10.52
CA LYS A 238 -4.87 8.37 9.55
C LYS A 238 -5.52 9.71 9.25
N GLY A 239 -4.73 10.79 9.26
CA GLY A 239 -5.20 12.13 8.90
C GLY A 239 -5.55 12.24 7.41
N ASP A 240 -6.56 13.05 7.06
CA ASP A 240 -7.07 13.16 5.68
C ASP A 240 -6.03 13.68 4.66
N ASN A 241 -5.05 14.46 5.09
CA ASN A 241 -3.96 14.95 4.24
C ASN A 241 -2.58 14.47 4.71
N GLU A 242 -2.56 13.42 5.49
CA GLU A 242 -1.32 12.85 6.03
C GLU A 242 -0.71 11.88 5.04
N SER A 243 0.58 12.03 4.73
CA SER A 243 1.29 11.02 3.92
C SER A 243 1.40 9.69 4.65
N TRP A 244 1.51 8.59 3.93
CA TRP A 244 1.72 7.27 4.52
C TRP A 244 3.04 7.18 5.29
N THR A 245 4.09 7.88 4.85
CA THR A 245 5.35 8.00 5.59
C THR A 245 5.12 8.59 6.98
N SER A 246 4.48 9.75 7.06
CA SER A 246 4.17 10.43 8.33
C SER A 246 3.25 9.58 9.22
N CYS A 247 2.24 8.96 8.62
CA CYS A 247 1.31 8.08 9.31
C CYS A 247 2.02 6.88 9.94
N ARG A 248 2.91 6.19 9.22
CA ARG A 248 3.71 5.07 9.75
C ARG A 248 4.57 5.48 10.94
N HIS A 249 5.26 6.63 10.86
CA HIS A 249 6.06 7.15 11.97
C HIS A 249 5.21 7.44 13.19
N ARG A 250 4.08 8.11 13.00
CA ARG A 250 3.14 8.42 14.08
C ARG A 250 2.54 7.15 14.69
N PHE A 251 2.22 6.15 13.86
CA PHE A 251 1.69 4.87 14.32
C PHE A 251 2.71 4.12 15.19
N VAL A 252 3.99 4.04 14.80
CA VAL A 252 5.04 3.42 15.62
C VAL A 252 5.15 4.11 16.98
N ASN A 253 5.17 5.45 17.00
CA ASN A 253 5.22 6.21 18.25
C ASN A 253 3.99 5.95 19.14
N PHE A 254 2.80 5.88 18.54
CA PHE A 254 1.57 5.56 19.23
C PHE A 254 1.64 4.15 19.85
N MET A 255 2.02 3.14 19.06
CA MET A 255 2.12 1.75 19.54
C MET A 255 3.14 1.60 20.69
N CYS A 256 4.26 2.30 20.62
CA CYS A 256 5.24 2.32 21.70
C CYS A 256 4.77 3.06 22.97
N GLY A 257 3.78 3.94 22.85
CA GLY A 257 3.22 4.73 23.96
C GLY A 257 2.07 4.06 24.72
N ILE A 258 1.41 3.07 24.15
CA ILE A 258 0.25 2.38 24.76
C ILE A 258 0.63 1.09 25.53
N GLN A 259 1.88 0.94 25.93
CA GLN A 259 2.37 -0.22 26.68
C GLN A 259 1.80 -0.32 28.11
#